data_122daf36699a50811f69f8c0e9c9f74b
#
_entry.id   122daf36699a50811f69f8c0e9c9f74b
#
_cell.length_a   1.000
_cell.length_b   1.000
_cell.length_c   1.000
_cell.angle_alpha   90.00
_cell.angle_beta   90.00
_cell.angle_gamma   90.00
#
_symmetry.space_group_name_H-M   'P 1'
#
loop_
_entity.id
_entity.type
_entity.pdbx_description
1 polymer ?
#
loop_
_entity_poly.entity_id
_entity_poly.type
_entity_poly.pdbx_seq_one_letter_code
_entity_poly.pdbx_strand_id
1 'polypeptide(L)'
;MNYQISISIDNAGLNTIYNSGLYVTLVKSVVAQPLAQGNLPIAWIAFQPLQQNQITWQEQYTMYASTTVLQAGATIQMTSQSTAPVQTGWLYTFQNGQFNGASGGGASTFNLQNEQQGNFSFGLAQTAIVNNVQVNAPLNAVSVPYNMSATFTPQEQLSLFLASYSNNGSVISQVASNALVITLSSQNPYASVGFNDATNTFYLNQTVLRTGLDYVTSVHGVGVQGDAARKSLRIA
;
A
#
# COMPACT_ATOMS: atom_id res chain seq x y z
N MET A 1 -1.36 -14.47 -6.02
CA MET A 1 -0.46 -14.46 -4.86
C MET A 1 -1.17 -13.82 -3.67
N ASN A 2 -0.94 -14.32 -2.44
CA ASN A 2 -1.50 -13.69 -1.24
C ASN A 2 -0.38 -13.01 -0.48
N TYR A 3 -0.62 -11.79 -0.02
CA TYR A 3 0.31 -10.98 0.77
C TYR A 3 -0.30 -10.62 2.12
N GLN A 4 0.56 -10.38 3.11
CA GLN A 4 0.12 -10.00 4.45
C GLN A 4 1.11 -9.06 5.13
N ILE A 5 0.57 -8.06 5.84
CA ILE A 5 1.29 -7.26 6.82
C ILE A 5 0.60 -7.43 8.16
N SER A 6 1.39 -7.73 9.19
CA SER A 6 0.95 -7.74 10.59
C SER A 6 1.59 -6.56 11.32
N ILE A 7 0.79 -5.74 12.02
CA ILE A 7 1.27 -4.55 12.73
C ILE A 7 0.92 -4.69 14.20
N SER A 8 1.95 -4.64 15.06
CA SER A 8 1.80 -4.64 16.52
C SER A 8 2.06 -3.26 17.08
N ILE A 9 1.12 -2.75 17.88
CA ILE A 9 1.20 -1.43 18.52
C ILE A 9 0.85 -1.64 20.00
N ASP A 10 1.69 -1.19 20.91
CA ASP A 10 1.39 -1.28 22.33
C ASP A 10 0.38 -0.22 22.78
N ASN A 11 -0.02 -0.26 24.05
CA ASN A 11 -1.01 0.67 24.60
C ASN A 11 -0.53 2.13 24.57
N ALA A 12 0.77 2.38 24.75
CA ALA A 12 1.33 3.74 24.72
C ALA A 12 1.25 4.30 23.30
N GLY A 13 1.63 3.50 22.29
CA GLY A 13 1.51 3.84 20.88
C GLY A 13 0.07 4.08 20.46
N LEU A 14 -0.88 3.22 20.87
CA LEU A 14 -2.30 3.42 20.58
C LEU A 14 -2.82 4.75 21.15
N ASN A 15 -2.49 5.04 22.42
CA ASN A 15 -2.90 6.31 23.05
C ASN A 15 -2.32 7.50 22.30
N THR A 16 -1.06 7.43 21.87
CA THR A 16 -0.42 8.49 21.08
C THR A 16 -1.15 8.71 19.76
N ILE A 17 -1.46 7.65 19.03
CA ILE A 17 -2.15 7.71 17.73
C ILE A 17 -3.56 8.27 17.89
N TYR A 18 -4.34 7.77 18.86
CA TYR A 18 -5.71 8.20 19.08
C TYR A 18 -5.81 9.67 19.55
N ASN A 19 -4.96 10.06 20.51
CA ASN A 19 -4.95 11.44 21.01
C ASN A 19 -4.51 12.46 19.96
N SER A 20 -3.74 12.03 18.97
CA SER A 20 -3.32 12.85 17.83
C SER A 20 -4.33 12.89 16.68
N GLY A 21 -5.41 12.11 16.74
CA GLY A 21 -6.39 11.98 15.66
C GLY A 21 -5.81 11.39 14.37
N LEU A 22 -4.75 10.58 14.49
CA LEU A 22 -4.05 10.00 13.35
C LEU A 22 -4.57 8.60 13.02
N TYR A 23 -4.36 8.19 11.78
CA TYR A 23 -4.72 6.89 11.22
C TYR A 23 -3.47 6.20 10.68
N VAL A 24 -3.43 4.89 10.77
CA VAL A 24 -2.45 4.07 10.04
C VAL A 24 -2.82 4.13 8.57
N THR A 25 -1.87 4.60 7.75
CA THR A 25 -2.08 4.84 6.32
C THR A 25 -1.09 4.04 5.50
N LEU A 26 -1.61 3.31 4.50
CA LEU A 26 -0.81 2.58 3.52
C LEU A 26 -1.03 3.18 2.13
N VAL A 27 0.08 3.43 1.45
CA VAL A 27 0.13 3.80 0.03
C VAL A 27 0.81 2.67 -0.71
N LYS A 28 0.18 2.13 -1.74
CA LYS A 28 0.78 1.11 -2.61
C LYS A 28 1.32 1.76 -3.88
N SER A 29 2.52 1.37 -4.29
CA SER A 29 3.17 1.93 -5.47
C SER A 29 2.53 1.41 -6.75
N VAL A 30 2.18 2.31 -7.67
CA VAL A 30 1.75 2.00 -9.04
C VAL A 30 2.45 2.94 -10.00
N VAL A 31 3.21 2.38 -10.93
CA VAL A 31 3.80 3.18 -12.02
C VAL A 31 2.74 3.37 -13.11
N ALA A 32 2.41 4.61 -13.44
CA ALA A 32 1.49 4.96 -14.51
C ALA A 32 2.23 5.62 -15.68
N GLN A 33 1.81 5.34 -16.92
CA GLN A 33 2.32 5.98 -18.13
C GLN A 33 1.13 6.46 -18.99
N PRO A 34 1.12 7.68 -19.53
CA PRO A 34 2.15 8.71 -19.29
C PRO A 34 2.14 9.18 -17.83
N LEU A 35 3.29 9.64 -17.36
CA LEU A 35 3.37 10.31 -16.06
C LEU A 35 2.55 11.59 -16.15
N ALA A 36 1.38 11.59 -15.52
CA ALA A 36 0.58 12.81 -15.44
C ALA A 36 1.29 13.81 -14.51
N GLN A 37 1.32 15.09 -14.90
CA GLN A 37 1.67 16.16 -13.98
C GLN A 37 0.75 16.08 -12.77
N GLY A 38 1.33 16.04 -11.56
CA GLY A 38 0.58 16.00 -10.33
C GLY A 38 0.07 14.60 -9.95
N ASN A 39 0.80 13.54 -10.28
CA ASN A 39 0.52 12.20 -9.77
C ASN A 39 0.66 12.17 -8.24
N LEU A 40 -0.44 12.47 -7.55
CA LEU A 40 -0.48 12.50 -6.10
C LEU A 40 -0.67 11.07 -5.55
N PRO A 41 0.02 10.71 -4.47
CA PRO A 41 -0.20 9.42 -3.80
C PRO A 41 -1.64 9.27 -3.34
N ILE A 42 -2.13 8.04 -3.34
CA ILE A 42 -3.47 7.69 -2.84
C ILE A 42 -3.32 6.84 -1.58
N ALA A 43 -4.00 7.23 -0.52
CA ALA A 43 -4.15 6.39 0.67
C ALA A 43 -5.02 5.18 0.31
N TRP A 44 -4.38 4.08 -0.08
CA TRP A 44 -5.10 2.84 -0.40
C TRP A 44 -5.90 2.36 0.80
N ILE A 45 -5.27 2.31 1.97
CA ILE A 45 -5.89 1.91 3.23
C ILE A 45 -5.58 2.97 4.27
N ALA A 46 -6.63 3.40 5.00
CA ALA A 46 -6.53 4.24 6.18
C ALA A 46 -7.47 3.67 7.26
N PHE A 47 -6.95 3.40 8.45
CA PHE A 47 -7.75 2.82 9.53
C PHE A 47 -7.25 3.23 10.92
N GLN A 48 -8.14 3.21 11.91
CA GLN A 48 -7.75 3.31 13.31
C GLN A 48 -7.19 1.96 13.78
N PRO A 49 -5.96 1.92 14.31
CA PRO A 49 -5.32 0.66 14.65
C PRO A 49 -5.87 0.05 15.94
N LEU A 50 -5.70 -1.27 16.05
CA LEU A 50 -5.80 -2.06 17.26
C LEU A 50 -4.39 -2.39 17.77
N GLN A 51 -4.26 -3.09 18.90
CA GLN A 51 -2.97 -3.60 19.39
C GLN A 51 -2.33 -4.57 18.37
N GLN A 52 -3.16 -5.40 17.74
CA GLN A 52 -2.76 -6.34 16.71
C GLN A 52 -3.60 -6.06 15.47
N ASN A 53 -2.95 -5.78 14.36
CA ASN A 53 -3.61 -5.51 13.09
C ASN A 53 -3.09 -6.45 12.02
N GLN A 54 -3.98 -6.86 11.14
CA GLN A 54 -3.66 -7.70 10.01
C GLN A 54 -4.25 -7.10 8.74
N ILE A 55 -3.43 -6.94 7.73
CA ILE A 55 -3.83 -6.51 6.39
C ILE A 55 -3.44 -7.62 5.42
N THR A 56 -4.41 -8.17 4.69
CA THR A 56 -4.18 -9.21 3.67
C THR A 56 -4.79 -8.81 2.35
N TRP A 57 -4.14 -9.19 1.25
CA TRP A 57 -4.66 -8.95 -0.10
C TRP A 57 -4.16 -10.00 -1.08
N GLN A 58 -4.84 -10.05 -2.23
CA GLN A 58 -4.41 -10.85 -3.37
C GLN A 58 -3.90 -9.94 -4.48
N GLU A 59 -3.00 -10.47 -5.30
CA GLU A 59 -2.51 -9.79 -6.51
C GLU A 59 -3.58 -9.83 -7.61
N GLN A 60 -4.69 -9.17 -7.34
CA GLN A 60 -5.83 -9.02 -8.24
C GLN A 60 -6.27 -7.57 -8.21
N TYR A 61 -6.52 -7.00 -9.37
CA TYR A 61 -6.83 -5.60 -9.54
C TYR A 61 -8.10 -5.43 -10.36
N THR A 62 -8.87 -4.39 -10.08
CA THR A 62 -9.92 -3.87 -10.97
C THR A 62 -9.46 -2.54 -11.53
N MET A 63 -9.91 -2.21 -12.73
CA MET A 63 -9.74 -0.87 -13.31
C MET A 63 -10.94 -0.02 -12.94
N TYR A 64 -10.74 1.25 -12.61
CA TYR A 64 -11.82 2.14 -12.26
C TYR A 64 -11.76 3.46 -13.03
N ALA A 65 -12.91 4.12 -13.18
CA ALA A 65 -13.07 5.49 -13.62
C ALA A 65 -13.67 6.34 -12.50
N SER A 66 -13.29 7.61 -12.44
CA SER A 66 -13.78 8.58 -11.47
C SER A 66 -13.91 9.96 -12.12
N THR A 67 -14.89 10.73 -11.67
CA THR A 67 -15.05 12.16 -12.00
C THR A 67 -14.52 13.07 -10.88
N THR A 68 -13.93 12.51 -9.83
CA THR A 68 -13.32 13.27 -8.74
C THR A 68 -12.17 14.11 -9.28
N VAL A 69 -12.16 15.39 -8.97
CA VAL A 69 -11.02 16.29 -9.28
C VAL A 69 -9.83 15.88 -8.43
N LEU A 70 -8.70 15.61 -9.07
CA LEU A 70 -7.47 15.16 -8.41
C LEU A 70 -6.79 16.35 -7.71
N GLN A 71 -7.04 16.47 -6.43
CA GLN A 71 -6.38 17.45 -5.55
C GLN A 71 -6.15 16.86 -4.17
N ALA A 72 -5.13 17.32 -3.47
CA ALA A 72 -4.84 16.86 -2.10
C ALA A 72 -6.07 17.06 -1.19
N GLY A 73 -6.39 16.06 -0.40
CA GLY A 73 -7.55 16.02 0.49
C GLY A 73 -8.85 15.53 -0.16
N ALA A 74 -8.93 15.42 -1.49
CA ALA A 74 -10.08 14.79 -2.14
C ALA A 74 -10.11 13.28 -1.85
N THR A 75 -11.29 12.69 -1.81
CA THR A 75 -11.47 11.23 -1.78
C THR A 75 -11.98 10.76 -3.13
N ILE A 76 -11.28 9.83 -3.76
CA ILE A 76 -11.65 9.27 -5.05
C ILE A 76 -12.94 8.49 -4.92
N GLN A 77 -13.95 8.89 -5.67
CA GLN A 77 -15.19 8.15 -5.83
C GLN A 77 -15.10 7.32 -7.12
N MET A 78 -15.00 6.02 -6.99
CA MET A 78 -14.99 5.10 -8.14
C MET A 78 -16.40 5.01 -8.73
N THR A 79 -16.65 5.79 -9.79
CA THR A 79 -18.00 5.88 -10.43
C THR A 79 -18.28 4.69 -11.36
N SER A 80 -17.24 4.04 -11.84
CA SER A 80 -17.31 2.80 -12.62
C SER A 80 -16.11 1.92 -12.32
N GLN A 81 -16.29 0.61 -12.38
CA GLN A 81 -15.22 -0.38 -12.23
C GLN A 81 -15.40 -1.51 -13.25
N SER A 82 -14.29 -2.18 -13.59
CA SER A 82 -14.35 -3.42 -14.35
C SER A 82 -15.10 -4.50 -13.54
N THR A 83 -15.94 -5.26 -14.20
CA THR A 83 -16.79 -6.28 -13.57
C THR A 83 -16.02 -7.51 -13.06
N ALA A 84 -14.80 -7.71 -13.58
CA ALA A 84 -13.88 -8.77 -13.19
C ALA A 84 -12.47 -8.19 -13.01
N PRO A 85 -11.57 -8.93 -12.34
CA PRO A 85 -10.17 -8.55 -12.28
C PRO A 85 -9.57 -8.38 -13.68
N VAL A 86 -8.80 -7.28 -13.84
CA VAL A 86 -8.11 -6.99 -15.10
C VAL A 86 -6.88 -7.88 -15.27
N GLN A 87 -6.50 -8.12 -16.52
CA GLN A 87 -5.38 -8.99 -16.91
C GLN A 87 -4.31 -8.18 -17.64
N THR A 88 -3.05 -8.47 -17.41
CA THR A 88 -1.94 -7.96 -18.22
C THR A 88 -2.03 -8.50 -19.65
N GLY A 89 -1.51 -7.73 -20.62
CA GLY A 89 -1.63 -8.10 -22.05
C GLY A 89 -2.99 -7.82 -22.67
N TRP A 90 -3.94 -7.31 -21.90
CA TRP A 90 -5.25 -6.89 -22.37
C TRP A 90 -5.31 -5.36 -22.48
N LEU A 91 -6.08 -4.86 -23.45
CA LEU A 91 -6.47 -3.45 -23.57
C LEU A 91 -7.92 -3.33 -23.08
N TYR A 92 -8.12 -2.45 -22.11
CA TYR A 92 -9.43 -2.11 -21.56
C TYR A 92 -9.87 -0.77 -22.10
N THR A 93 -10.94 -0.78 -22.89
CA THR A 93 -11.55 0.44 -23.43
C THR A 93 -12.67 0.90 -22.50
N PHE A 94 -12.61 2.17 -22.07
CA PHE A 94 -13.67 2.80 -21.30
C PHE A 94 -14.58 3.60 -22.23
N GLN A 95 -15.82 3.14 -22.37
CA GLN A 95 -16.84 3.78 -23.21
C GLN A 95 -18.23 3.56 -22.62
N ASN A 96 -19.12 4.54 -22.72
CA ASN A 96 -20.48 4.50 -22.18
C ASN A 96 -20.52 4.13 -20.68
N GLY A 97 -19.54 4.58 -19.91
CA GLY A 97 -19.43 4.32 -18.49
C GLY A 97 -19.00 2.89 -18.12
N GLN A 98 -18.52 2.09 -19.08
CA GLN A 98 -18.16 0.68 -18.88
C GLN A 98 -16.77 0.37 -19.40
N PHE A 99 -16.11 -0.62 -18.80
CA PHE A 99 -14.85 -1.19 -19.24
C PHE A 99 -15.08 -2.45 -20.08
N ASN A 100 -14.56 -2.46 -21.29
CA ASN A 100 -14.57 -3.61 -22.19
C ASN A 100 -13.12 -4.03 -22.44
N GLY A 101 -12.76 -5.26 -22.08
CA GLY A 101 -11.41 -5.80 -22.24
C GLY A 101 -11.29 -6.67 -23.48
N ALA A 102 -10.17 -6.53 -24.22
CA ALA A 102 -9.79 -7.40 -25.32
C ALA A 102 -8.27 -7.66 -25.26
N SER A 103 -7.82 -8.78 -25.86
CA SER A 103 -6.38 -9.03 -26.03
C SER A 103 -5.74 -7.99 -26.94
N GLY A 104 -4.44 -7.70 -26.74
CA GLY A 104 -3.69 -6.77 -27.62
C GLY A 104 -3.06 -5.59 -26.85
N GLY A 105 -3.08 -5.61 -25.54
CA GLY A 105 -2.33 -4.67 -24.69
C GLY A 105 -0.87 -5.10 -24.49
N GLY A 106 -0.08 -4.23 -23.83
CA GLY A 106 1.30 -4.54 -23.43
C GLY A 106 1.36 -5.71 -22.44
N ALA A 107 2.27 -6.66 -22.66
CA ALA A 107 2.30 -7.95 -21.97
C ALA A 107 2.48 -7.89 -20.43
N SER A 108 3.14 -6.85 -19.93
CA SER A 108 3.47 -6.73 -18.49
C SER A 108 2.74 -5.57 -17.80
N THR A 109 1.75 -4.98 -18.47
CA THR A 109 1.04 -3.80 -18.00
C THR A 109 -0.47 -4.00 -18.08
N PHE A 110 -1.21 -3.28 -17.25
CA PHE A 110 -2.64 -3.09 -17.40
C PHE A 110 -2.87 -1.88 -18.31
N ASN A 111 -3.59 -2.04 -19.41
CA ASN A 111 -3.67 -1.02 -20.45
C ASN A 111 -5.08 -0.48 -20.56
N LEU A 112 -5.20 0.84 -20.62
CA LEU A 112 -6.45 1.58 -20.73
C LEU A 112 -6.45 2.43 -22.01
N GLN A 113 -7.58 2.44 -22.69
CA GLN A 113 -7.97 3.44 -23.71
C GLN A 113 -9.23 4.13 -23.23
N ASN A 114 -9.21 5.46 -23.13
CA ASN A 114 -10.41 6.24 -22.81
C ASN A 114 -11.11 6.68 -24.11
N GLU A 115 -12.26 6.11 -24.39
CA GLU A 115 -13.16 6.52 -25.50
C GLU A 115 -14.41 7.25 -25.00
N GLN A 116 -14.41 7.68 -23.73
CA GLN A 116 -15.49 8.46 -23.14
C GLN A 116 -15.12 9.93 -23.10
N GLN A 117 -15.98 10.79 -23.65
CA GLN A 117 -15.84 12.23 -23.49
C GLN A 117 -16.11 12.65 -22.03
N GLY A 118 -15.43 13.72 -21.62
CA GLY A 118 -15.53 14.26 -20.27
C GLY A 118 -14.20 14.22 -19.52
N ASN A 119 -14.22 14.75 -18.29
CA ASN A 119 -13.05 14.78 -17.42
C ASN A 119 -13.08 13.56 -16.51
N PHE A 120 -12.31 12.54 -16.85
CA PHE A 120 -12.17 11.34 -16.04
C PHE A 120 -10.75 11.17 -15.54
N SER A 121 -10.64 10.64 -14.34
CA SER A 121 -9.43 10.02 -13.83
C SER A 121 -9.62 8.50 -13.78
N PHE A 122 -8.53 7.77 -13.98
CA PHE A 122 -8.51 6.32 -14.03
C PHE A 122 -7.38 5.78 -13.18
N GLY A 123 -7.51 4.55 -12.76
CA GLY A 123 -6.49 3.84 -12.02
C GLY A 123 -6.85 2.39 -11.77
N LEU A 124 -6.00 1.75 -11.01
CA LEU A 124 -6.26 0.42 -10.46
C LEU A 124 -6.85 0.54 -9.06
N ALA A 125 -7.76 -0.35 -8.73
CA ALA A 125 -8.25 -0.57 -7.38
C ALA A 125 -7.95 -2.00 -6.95
N GLN A 126 -7.78 -2.20 -5.65
CA GLN A 126 -7.48 -3.50 -5.08
C GLN A 126 -8.25 -3.71 -3.78
N THR A 127 -8.76 -4.93 -3.63
CA THR A 127 -9.41 -5.35 -2.40
C THR A 127 -8.39 -5.87 -1.40
N ALA A 128 -8.50 -5.41 -0.15
CA ALA A 128 -7.79 -5.95 1.01
C ALA A 128 -8.78 -6.33 2.11
N ILE A 129 -8.32 -7.16 3.04
CA ILE A 129 -8.99 -7.43 4.31
C ILE A 129 -8.17 -6.80 5.41
N VAL A 130 -8.73 -5.83 6.12
CA VAL A 130 -8.11 -5.09 7.22
C VAL A 130 -8.83 -5.45 8.50
N ASN A 131 -8.19 -6.15 9.42
CA ASN A 131 -8.80 -6.58 10.68
C ASN A 131 -10.17 -7.26 10.49
N ASN A 132 -10.25 -8.17 9.52
CA ASN A 132 -11.46 -8.90 9.08
C ASN A 132 -12.53 -8.04 8.38
N VAL A 133 -12.25 -6.78 8.05
CA VAL A 133 -13.15 -5.92 7.27
C VAL A 133 -12.62 -5.82 5.83
N GLN A 134 -13.46 -6.14 4.86
CA GLN A 134 -13.11 -6.00 3.45
C GLN A 134 -13.14 -4.53 3.02
N VAL A 135 -12.08 -4.10 2.36
CA VAL A 135 -11.90 -2.75 1.81
C VAL A 135 -11.54 -2.90 0.33
N ASN A 136 -12.28 -2.24 -0.56
CA ASN A 136 -11.91 -2.08 -1.96
C ASN A 136 -11.63 -0.60 -2.22
N ALA A 137 -10.39 -0.26 -2.58
CA ALA A 137 -9.98 1.13 -2.69
C ALA A 137 -9.00 1.38 -3.84
N PRO A 138 -8.95 2.61 -4.38
CA PRO A 138 -8.04 2.99 -5.43
C PRO A 138 -6.59 2.97 -4.95
N LEU A 139 -5.68 2.53 -5.84
CA LEU A 139 -4.24 2.52 -5.61
C LEU A 139 -3.57 3.78 -6.16
N ASN A 140 -4.02 4.25 -7.30
CA ASN A 140 -3.49 5.41 -8.02
C ASN A 140 -4.61 6.09 -8.80
N ALA A 141 -4.41 7.31 -9.23
CA ALA A 141 -5.35 8.03 -10.11
C ALA A 141 -4.59 8.91 -11.08
N VAL A 142 -4.90 8.81 -12.37
CA VAL A 142 -4.35 9.68 -13.43
C VAL A 142 -5.47 10.19 -14.31
N SER A 143 -5.36 11.44 -14.76
CA SER A 143 -6.28 11.98 -15.76
C SER A 143 -5.92 11.45 -17.14
N VAL A 144 -6.87 10.82 -17.81
CA VAL A 144 -6.68 10.30 -19.19
C VAL A 144 -7.73 10.95 -20.08
N PRO A 145 -7.36 11.94 -20.90
CA PRO A 145 -8.27 12.61 -21.82
C PRO A 145 -8.92 11.66 -22.82
N TYR A 146 -10.02 12.12 -23.44
CA TYR A 146 -10.68 11.41 -24.52
C TYR A 146 -9.71 11.00 -25.64
N ASN A 147 -9.83 9.78 -26.14
CA ASN A 147 -8.96 9.15 -27.15
C ASN A 147 -7.49 8.99 -26.72
N MET A 148 -7.19 9.09 -25.43
CA MET A 148 -5.85 8.84 -24.91
C MET A 148 -5.77 7.52 -24.17
N SER A 149 -4.56 7.00 -24.06
CA SER A 149 -4.28 5.74 -23.39
C SER A 149 -3.44 5.95 -22.15
N ALA A 150 -3.55 5.01 -21.20
CA ALA A 150 -2.64 4.91 -20.07
C ALA A 150 -2.27 3.45 -19.81
N THR A 151 -1.12 3.24 -19.19
CA THR A 151 -0.71 1.93 -18.69
C THR A 151 -0.40 2.00 -17.20
N PHE A 152 -0.66 0.90 -16.49
CA PHE A 152 -0.44 0.80 -15.06
C PHE A 152 0.38 -0.44 -14.75
N THR A 153 1.38 -0.29 -13.88
CA THR A 153 2.21 -1.38 -13.37
C THR A 153 2.24 -1.28 -11.85
N PRO A 154 1.40 -2.03 -11.13
CA PRO A 154 1.44 -2.08 -9.68
C PRO A 154 2.71 -2.77 -9.20
N GLN A 155 3.22 -2.33 -8.06
CA GLN A 155 4.37 -2.91 -7.40
C GLN A 155 3.99 -3.39 -6.01
N GLU A 156 4.57 -4.48 -5.54
CA GLU A 156 4.38 -4.94 -4.16
C GLU A 156 5.32 -4.16 -3.21
N GLN A 157 5.31 -2.84 -3.38
CA GLN A 157 5.98 -1.87 -2.52
C GLN A 157 4.95 -0.95 -1.89
N LEU A 158 4.98 -0.86 -0.56
CA LEU A 158 4.05 -0.07 0.23
C LEU A 158 4.81 0.92 1.11
N SER A 159 4.22 2.10 1.29
CA SER A 159 4.64 3.07 2.29
C SER A 159 3.64 3.08 3.43
N LEU A 160 4.11 2.83 4.65
CA LEU A 160 3.31 2.77 5.87
C LEU A 160 3.69 3.93 6.79
N PHE A 161 2.73 4.74 7.20
CA PHE A 161 2.94 5.91 8.06
C PHE A 161 1.66 6.33 8.78
N LEU A 162 1.76 7.30 9.68
CA LEU A 162 0.61 7.93 10.32
C LEU A 162 0.21 9.21 9.56
N ALA A 163 -1.09 9.38 9.33
CA ALA A 163 -1.64 10.57 8.70
C ALA A 163 -3.03 10.91 9.25
N SER A 164 -3.51 12.13 9.00
CA SER A 164 -4.85 12.58 9.39
C SER A 164 -5.95 12.16 8.40
N TYR A 165 -5.62 11.43 7.35
CA TYR A 165 -6.59 10.93 6.37
C TYR A 165 -7.36 9.75 6.95
N SER A 166 -8.68 9.89 7.06
CA SER A 166 -9.57 8.87 7.63
C SER A 166 -10.23 7.98 6.59
N ASN A 167 -10.14 8.34 5.31
CA ASN A 167 -10.83 7.65 4.24
C ASN A 167 -9.86 6.91 3.30
N ASN A 168 -10.20 5.67 2.98
CA ASN A 168 -9.57 4.95 1.88
C ASN A 168 -9.80 5.70 0.56
N GLY A 169 -8.80 5.75 -0.30
CA GLY A 169 -8.89 6.49 -1.56
C GLY A 169 -8.65 7.99 -1.42
N SER A 170 -8.21 8.49 -0.27
CA SER A 170 -7.84 9.90 -0.10
C SER A 170 -6.60 10.24 -0.92
N VAL A 171 -6.68 11.34 -1.68
CA VAL A 171 -5.55 11.91 -2.41
C VAL A 171 -4.69 12.66 -1.39
N ILE A 172 -3.44 12.27 -1.24
CA ILE A 172 -2.51 12.88 -0.30
C ILE A 172 -1.49 13.74 -1.03
N SER A 173 -1.02 14.82 -0.39
CA SER A 173 -0.07 15.74 -1.01
C SER A 173 1.31 15.10 -1.22
N GLN A 174 1.73 14.29 -0.25
CA GLN A 174 3.00 13.55 -0.28
C GLN A 174 2.98 12.42 0.76
N VAL A 175 3.78 11.40 0.51
CA VAL A 175 4.08 10.37 1.51
C VAL A 175 4.95 10.98 2.59
N ALA A 176 4.70 10.64 3.87
CA ALA A 176 5.48 11.15 4.98
C ALA A 176 6.97 10.75 4.82
N SER A 177 7.88 11.68 5.15
CA SER A 177 9.33 11.45 5.03
C SER A 177 9.87 10.34 5.94
N ASN A 178 9.13 10.03 7.02
CA ASN A 178 9.43 8.96 7.97
C ASN A 178 8.61 7.68 7.70
N ALA A 179 7.99 7.56 6.51
CA ALA A 179 7.24 6.37 6.15
C ALA A 179 8.15 5.14 6.11
N LEU A 180 7.67 4.04 6.67
CA LEU A 180 8.31 2.74 6.50
C LEU A 180 7.99 2.21 5.10
N VAL A 181 9.01 1.96 4.30
CA VAL A 181 8.86 1.31 2.99
C VAL A 181 8.98 -0.20 3.16
N ILE A 182 7.95 -0.92 2.74
CA ILE A 182 7.86 -2.38 2.79
C ILE A 182 7.81 -2.90 1.36
N THR A 183 8.75 -3.76 1.00
CA THR A 183 8.76 -4.46 -0.30
C THR A 183 8.46 -5.94 -0.07
N LEU A 184 7.41 -6.43 -0.70
CA LEU A 184 7.01 -7.83 -0.67
C LEU A 184 7.29 -8.50 -2.01
N SER A 185 7.36 -9.81 -2.00
CA SER A 185 7.58 -10.62 -3.22
C SER A 185 6.94 -12.00 -3.06
N SER A 186 6.91 -12.77 -4.13
CA SER A 186 6.46 -14.16 -4.08
C SER A 186 7.29 -15.04 -3.12
N GLN A 187 8.54 -14.69 -2.88
CA GLN A 187 9.43 -15.39 -1.96
C GLN A 187 9.27 -14.86 -0.52
N ASN A 188 8.91 -13.59 -0.35
CA ASN A 188 8.72 -12.94 0.94
C ASN A 188 7.36 -12.22 0.96
N PRO A 189 6.23 -12.96 1.04
CA PRO A 189 4.89 -12.39 0.95
C PRO A 189 4.38 -11.80 2.27
N TYR A 190 5.17 -11.87 3.34
CA TYR A 190 4.78 -11.46 4.69
C TYR A 190 5.74 -10.42 5.27
N ALA A 191 5.18 -9.42 5.96
CA ALA A 191 5.95 -8.49 6.77
C ALA A 191 5.36 -8.40 8.19
N SER A 192 6.24 -8.33 9.18
CA SER A 192 5.88 -8.02 10.58
C SER A 192 6.43 -6.65 10.93
N VAL A 193 5.57 -5.79 11.48
CA VAL A 193 5.84 -4.39 11.75
C VAL A 193 5.56 -4.08 13.21
N GLY A 194 6.45 -3.34 13.85
CA GLY A 194 6.26 -2.71 15.14
C GLY A 194 6.09 -1.20 15.01
N PHE A 195 5.63 -0.57 16.09
CA PHE A 195 5.50 0.87 16.21
C PHE A 195 6.36 1.38 17.37
N ASN A 196 7.09 2.46 17.15
CA ASN A 196 7.87 3.16 18.16
C ASN A 196 7.14 4.45 18.52
N ASP A 197 6.56 4.51 19.72
CA ASP A 197 5.80 5.64 20.24
C ASP A 197 6.67 6.87 20.56
N ALA A 198 7.95 6.67 20.88
CA ALA A 198 8.86 7.77 21.15
C ALA A 198 9.23 8.58 19.89
N THR A 199 9.21 7.94 18.71
CA THR A 199 9.53 8.58 17.42
C THR A 199 8.33 8.69 16.50
N ASN A 200 7.19 8.10 16.84
CA ASN A 200 5.98 8.00 16.04
C ASN A 200 6.25 7.36 14.66
N THR A 201 7.07 6.31 14.64
CA THR A 201 7.48 5.64 13.41
C THR A 201 7.21 4.13 13.46
N PHE A 202 6.93 3.57 12.29
CA PHE A 202 6.88 2.11 12.12
C PHE A 202 8.27 1.57 11.79
N TYR A 203 8.51 0.31 12.17
CA TYR A 203 9.73 -0.41 11.85
C TYR A 203 9.46 -1.88 11.53
N LEU A 204 10.31 -2.50 10.69
CA LEU A 204 10.22 -3.94 10.44
C LEU A 204 10.77 -4.72 11.63
N ASN A 205 9.99 -5.66 12.12
CA ASN A 205 10.48 -6.67 13.05
C ASN A 205 11.41 -7.61 12.27
N GLN A 206 12.70 -7.58 12.57
CA GLN A 206 13.65 -8.50 11.98
C GLN A 206 13.46 -9.88 12.58
N THR A 207 12.93 -10.82 11.82
CA THR A 207 13.00 -12.24 12.17
C THR A 207 14.40 -12.70 11.80
N VAL A 208 15.30 -12.84 12.78
CA VAL A 208 16.60 -13.47 12.57
C VAL A 208 16.36 -14.98 12.41
N LEU A 209 16.24 -15.44 11.17
CA LEU A 209 16.30 -16.87 10.87
C LEU A 209 17.74 -17.33 11.14
N ARG A 210 18.01 -17.86 12.33
CA ARG A 210 19.20 -18.66 12.57
C ARG A 210 18.97 -20.02 11.92
N THR A 211 19.66 -20.27 10.80
CA THR A 211 19.76 -21.60 10.21
C THR A 211 20.42 -22.53 11.26
N GLY A 212 19.63 -23.43 11.83
CA GLY A 212 20.15 -24.56 12.55
C GLY A 212 19.86 -24.68 14.04
N LEU A 213 18.80 -24.06 14.58
CA LEU A 213 18.17 -24.41 15.88
C LEU A 213 16.97 -23.50 16.12
N ASP A 214 15.81 -24.11 16.33
CA ASP A 214 14.53 -23.43 16.61
C ASP A 214 14.58 -22.60 17.91
N TYR A 215 14.87 -21.31 17.80
CA TYR A 215 14.53 -20.33 18.82
C TYR A 215 14.17 -19.00 18.17
N VAL A 216 12.88 -18.67 18.26
CA VAL A 216 12.36 -17.33 17.97
C VAL A 216 12.68 -16.44 19.17
N THR A 217 13.66 -15.56 19.07
CA THR A 217 13.87 -14.48 20.04
C THR A 217 13.49 -13.16 19.42
N SER A 218 12.39 -12.57 19.87
CA SER A 218 12.08 -11.17 19.63
C SER A 218 13.06 -10.32 20.43
N VAL A 219 13.98 -9.63 19.74
CA VAL A 219 14.87 -8.68 20.39
C VAL A 219 14.15 -7.32 20.43
N HIS A 220 13.58 -6.98 21.58
CA HIS A 220 13.25 -5.61 21.93
C HIS A 220 14.58 -4.86 22.10
N GLY A 221 14.79 -3.79 21.32
CA GLY A 221 15.96 -2.94 21.46
C GLY A 221 15.97 -2.23 22.81
N VAL A 222 16.62 -2.82 23.80
CA VAL A 222 17.05 -2.13 25.01
C VAL A 222 18.54 -1.82 24.81
N GLY A 223 18.86 -0.53 24.71
CA GLY A 223 20.22 -0.09 24.73
C GLY A 223 20.90 -0.48 26.05
N VAL A 224 21.91 -1.32 25.97
CA VAL A 224 22.81 -1.58 27.09
C VAL A 224 24.16 -0.94 26.79
N GLN A 225 24.45 0.13 27.52
CA GLN A 225 25.80 0.64 27.70
C GLN A 225 26.62 -0.34 28.57
N GLY A 226 27.82 -0.67 28.09
CA GLY A 226 29.03 -0.93 28.89
C GLY A 226 29.06 -2.22 29.71
N ASP A 227 29.93 -3.16 29.47
CA ASP A 227 31.28 -3.16 30.02
C ASP A 227 32.10 -4.36 29.52
N ALA A 228 33.37 -4.12 29.37
CA ALA A 228 34.33 -5.08 28.87
C ALA A 228 34.70 -6.12 29.96
N ALA A 229 34.63 -7.41 29.66
CA ALA A 229 35.41 -8.41 30.36
C ALA A 229 35.91 -9.48 29.37
N ARG A 230 37.15 -9.32 28.91
CA ARG A 230 37.96 -10.36 28.29
C ARG A 230 38.16 -11.50 29.29
N LYS A 231 37.76 -12.71 28.95
CA LYS A 231 38.42 -13.91 29.49
C LYS A 231 38.84 -14.80 28.34
N SER A 232 40.14 -14.88 28.18
CA SER A 232 40.84 -15.84 27.32
C SER A 232 40.67 -17.24 27.95
N LEU A 233 40.18 -18.21 27.18
CA LEU A 233 40.30 -19.63 27.51
C LEU A 233 41.44 -20.18 26.59
N ARG A 234 42.54 -20.58 27.24
CA ARG A 234 43.57 -21.47 26.66
C ARG A 234 43.04 -22.88 26.74
N ILE A 235 43.13 -23.58 25.62
CA ILE A 235 42.97 -25.02 25.56
C ILE A 235 44.37 -25.64 25.66
N ALA A 236 44.52 -26.57 26.56
CA ALA A 236 45.62 -27.52 26.63
C ALA A 236 45.25 -28.74 25.77
#